data_f0286b57704d92edff93f2d2d3e3d5b5
#
_entry.id   f0286b57704d92edff93f2d2d3e3d5b5
#
_cell.length_a   1.000
_cell.length_b   1.000
_cell.length_c   1.000
_cell.angle_alpha   90.00
_cell.angle_beta   90.00
_cell.angle_gamma   90.00
#
_symmetry.space_group_name_H-M   'P 1'
#
loop_
_entity.id
_entity.type
_entity.pdbx_description
1 polymer ?
#
loop_
_entity_poly.entity_id
_entity_poly.type
_entity_poly.pdbx_seq_one_letter_code
_entity_poly.pdbx_strand_id
1 'polypeptide(L)'
;MKIKYSRKSVAFFSITFIWMVVIFIFSAQNGDESSDTSGFLLGLLCDIFRIEPSPEDASMMSFLIRKAAHMTEFGVLALLWLGTLRSGLRKALWNYPAAFALSSFYAATDEIHQLFVSDRAGQVTDWLIDSAGATVFLICAWIFSRTCAGTADNRNDA
;
A
#
# COMPACT_ATOMS: atom_id res chain seq x y z
N MET A 1 -2.24 -22.09 24.91
CA MET A 1 -3.04 -20.85 24.72
C MET A 1 -3.86 -21.04 23.45
N LYS A 2 -5.20 -21.26 23.55
CA LYS A 2 -6.05 -21.42 22.35
C LYS A 2 -6.31 -20.04 21.76
N ILE A 3 -5.74 -19.76 20.59
CA ILE A 3 -6.01 -18.53 19.81
C ILE A 3 -7.45 -18.66 19.30
N LYS A 4 -8.36 -17.90 19.86
CA LYS A 4 -9.76 -17.87 19.42
C LYS A 4 -9.86 -16.82 18.32
N TYR A 5 -9.75 -17.25 17.05
CA TYR A 5 -9.93 -16.38 15.91
C TYR A 5 -11.36 -15.80 15.94
N SER A 6 -11.47 -14.47 16.02
CA SER A 6 -12.76 -13.80 15.91
C SER A 6 -13.17 -13.72 14.42
N ARG A 7 -14.48 -13.62 14.14
CA ARG A 7 -14.97 -13.39 12.77
C ARG A 7 -14.31 -12.16 12.12
N LYS A 8 -14.02 -11.13 12.94
CA LYS A 8 -13.31 -9.92 12.49
C LYS A 8 -11.86 -10.22 12.07
N SER A 9 -11.16 -11.08 12.82
CA SER A 9 -9.80 -11.48 12.51
C SER A 9 -9.72 -12.23 11.19
N VAL A 10 -10.64 -13.16 10.95
CA VAL A 10 -10.73 -13.91 9.68
C VAL A 10 -11.03 -12.96 8.52
N ALA A 11 -11.99 -12.04 8.69
CA ALA A 11 -12.34 -11.07 7.65
C ALA A 11 -11.15 -10.17 7.26
N PHE A 12 -10.45 -9.59 8.25
CA PHE A 12 -9.26 -8.78 7.97
C PHE A 12 -8.17 -9.58 7.27
N PHE A 13 -7.89 -10.79 7.73
CA PHE A 13 -6.91 -11.66 7.08
C PHE A 13 -7.28 -11.98 5.64
N SER A 14 -8.56 -12.30 5.37
CA SER A 14 -9.05 -12.58 4.02
C SER A 14 -8.91 -11.36 3.09
N ILE A 15 -9.25 -10.16 3.58
CA ILE A 15 -9.10 -8.92 2.80
C ILE A 15 -7.62 -8.63 2.53
N THR A 16 -6.75 -8.82 3.52
CA THR A 16 -5.29 -8.67 3.35
C THR A 16 -4.76 -9.62 2.28
N PHE A 17 -5.18 -10.88 2.33
CA PHE A 17 -4.76 -11.88 1.35
C PHE A 17 -5.26 -11.55 -0.06
N ILE A 18 -6.53 -11.14 -0.20
CA ILE A 18 -7.09 -10.69 -1.49
C ILE A 18 -6.28 -9.50 -2.03
N TRP A 19 -5.92 -8.55 -1.17
CA TRP A 19 -5.13 -7.39 -1.58
C TRP A 19 -3.72 -7.79 -2.04
N MET A 20 -3.07 -8.74 -1.38
CA MET A 20 -1.79 -9.30 -1.83
C MET A 20 -1.91 -9.93 -3.22
N VAL A 21 -3.01 -10.66 -3.48
CA VAL A 21 -3.27 -11.22 -4.82
C VAL A 21 -3.47 -10.12 -5.85
N VAL A 22 -4.16 -9.03 -5.51
CA VAL A 22 -4.34 -7.86 -6.40
C VAL A 22 -2.97 -7.25 -6.75
N ILE A 23 -2.12 -7.00 -5.75
CA ILE A 23 -0.75 -6.49 -5.99
C ILE A 23 0.01 -7.44 -6.94
N PHE A 24 -0.04 -8.75 -6.66
CA PHE A 24 0.65 -9.74 -7.49
C PHE A 24 0.18 -9.71 -8.96
N ILE A 25 -1.13 -9.54 -9.21
CA ILE A 25 -1.68 -9.46 -10.57
C ILE A 25 -1.17 -8.20 -11.28
N PHE A 26 -1.12 -7.04 -10.60
CA PHE A 26 -0.58 -5.82 -11.19
C PHE A 26 0.94 -5.89 -11.40
N SER A 27 1.65 -6.51 -10.47
CA SER A 27 3.09 -6.74 -10.57
C SER A 27 3.47 -7.72 -11.70
N ALA A 28 2.57 -8.64 -12.06
CA ALA A 28 2.76 -9.58 -13.15
C ALA A 28 2.59 -8.96 -14.55
N GLN A 29 2.10 -7.72 -14.64
CA GLN A 29 2.04 -6.99 -15.92
C GLN A 29 3.45 -6.74 -16.47
N ASN A 30 3.66 -6.99 -17.75
CA ASN A 30 4.91 -6.63 -18.42
C ASN A 30 5.09 -5.10 -18.51
N GLY A 31 6.26 -4.63 -18.97
CA GLY A 31 6.59 -3.21 -19.02
C GLY A 31 5.60 -2.39 -19.84
N ASP A 32 5.15 -2.93 -20.99
CA ASP A 32 4.20 -2.25 -21.90
C ASP A 32 2.80 -2.18 -21.26
N GLU A 33 2.27 -3.27 -20.75
CA GLU A 33 0.95 -3.31 -20.06
C GLU A 33 0.90 -2.36 -18.86
N SER A 34 1.97 -2.28 -18.09
CA SER A 34 2.07 -1.36 -16.97
C SER A 34 2.15 0.10 -17.42
N SER A 35 2.80 0.35 -18.56
CA SER A 35 2.86 1.69 -19.16
C SER A 35 1.49 2.09 -19.71
N ASP A 36 0.77 1.19 -20.33
CA ASP A 36 -0.60 1.42 -20.82
C ASP A 36 -1.56 1.72 -19.66
N THR A 37 -1.46 0.96 -18.58
CA THR A 37 -2.29 1.19 -17.37
C THR A 37 -2.04 2.57 -16.78
N SER A 38 -0.77 2.98 -16.63
CA SER A 38 -0.43 4.30 -16.10
C SER A 38 -0.75 5.43 -17.09
N GLY A 39 -0.62 5.17 -18.38
CA GLY A 39 -1.00 6.10 -19.47
C GLY A 39 -2.51 6.33 -19.52
N PHE A 40 -3.32 5.29 -19.36
CA PHE A 40 -4.78 5.41 -19.26
C PHE A 40 -5.19 6.27 -18.06
N LEU A 41 -4.58 6.02 -16.87
CA LEU A 41 -4.85 6.82 -15.69
C LEU A 41 -4.42 8.28 -15.87
N LEU A 42 -3.27 8.52 -16.50
CA LEU A 42 -2.82 9.86 -16.85
C LEU A 42 -3.84 10.56 -17.77
N GLY A 43 -4.31 9.87 -18.83
CA GLY A 43 -5.32 10.41 -19.74
C GLY A 43 -6.58 10.85 -19.01
N LEU A 44 -7.10 10.00 -18.10
CA LEU A 44 -8.25 10.34 -17.28
C LEU A 44 -8.01 11.58 -16.39
N LEU A 45 -6.83 11.70 -15.78
CA LEU A 45 -6.48 12.88 -14.98
C LEU A 45 -6.35 14.13 -15.85
N CYS A 46 -5.74 14.02 -17.03
CA CYS A 46 -5.63 15.11 -17.98
C CYS A 46 -7.00 15.61 -18.43
N ASP A 47 -7.94 14.72 -18.70
CA ASP A 47 -9.32 15.08 -19.07
C ASP A 47 -10.06 15.80 -17.93
N ILE A 48 -9.93 15.30 -16.69
CA ILE A 48 -10.57 15.91 -15.52
C ILE A 48 -10.02 17.31 -15.24
N PHE A 49 -8.68 17.45 -15.27
CA PHE A 49 -8.01 18.71 -14.93
C PHE A 49 -7.77 19.61 -16.13
N ARG A 50 -8.15 19.18 -17.35
CA ARG A 50 -7.95 19.90 -18.63
C ARG A 50 -6.49 20.28 -18.85
N ILE A 51 -5.60 19.31 -18.65
CA ILE A 51 -4.15 19.47 -18.84
C ILE A 51 -3.77 18.82 -20.17
N GLU A 52 -2.98 19.50 -20.98
CA GLU A 52 -2.40 18.97 -22.22
C GLU A 52 -0.86 18.94 -22.06
N PRO A 53 -0.30 17.86 -21.50
CA PRO A 53 1.14 17.75 -21.28
C PRO A 53 1.88 17.55 -22.61
N SER A 54 3.11 18.07 -22.71
CA SER A 54 4.00 17.68 -23.79
C SER A 54 4.31 16.18 -23.75
N PRO A 55 4.76 15.55 -24.86
CA PRO A 55 5.10 14.12 -24.84
C PRO A 55 6.14 13.74 -23.77
N GLU A 56 7.08 14.64 -23.50
CA GLU A 56 8.11 14.45 -22.48
C GLU A 56 7.50 14.50 -21.05
N ASP A 57 6.67 15.52 -20.78
CA ASP A 57 5.96 15.65 -19.52
C ASP A 57 5.00 14.48 -19.28
N ALA A 58 4.29 14.03 -20.32
CA ALA A 58 3.38 12.88 -20.24
C ALA A 58 4.12 11.59 -19.83
N SER A 59 5.32 11.37 -20.37
CA SER A 59 6.17 10.23 -19.99
C SER A 59 6.59 10.31 -18.53
N MET A 60 7.05 11.46 -18.07
CA MET A 60 7.42 11.68 -16.67
C MET A 60 6.22 11.53 -15.72
N MET A 61 5.08 12.12 -16.07
CA MET A 61 3.85 12.01 -15.26
C MET A 61 3.38 10.56 -15.16
N SER A 62 3.39 9.80 -16.26
CA SER A 62 3.05 8.37 -16.25
C SER A 62 3.98 7.56 -15.34
N PHE A 63 5.28 7.84 -15.38
CA PHE A 63 6.25 7.24 -14.46
C PHE A 63 5.93 7.57 -12.99
N LEU A 64 5.64 8.83 -12.66
CA LEU A 64 5.30 9.26 -11.30
C LEU A 64 3.99 8.63 -10.81
N ILE A 65 2.99 8.53 -11.68
CA ILE A 65 1.71 7.86 -11.38
C ILE A 65 1.96 6.40 -11.01
N ARG A 66 2.80 5.70 -11.77
CA ARG A 66 3.16 4.31 -11.47
C ARG A 66 3.81 4.18 -10.10
N LYS A 67 4.79 5.03 -9.78
CA LYS A 67 5.45 5.03 -8.47
C LYS A 67 4.48 5.37 -7.33
N ALA A 68 3.59 6.33 -7.53
CA ALA A 68 2.56 6.67 -6.56
C ALA A 68 1.55 5.52 -6.34
N ALA A 69 1.19 4.79 -7.40
CA ALA A 69 0.36 3.60 -7.31
C ALA A 69 1.01 2.53 -6.43
N HIS A 70 2.27 2.17 -6.68
CA HIS A 70 3.04 1.23 -5.86
C HIS A 70 3.11 1.68 -4.39
N MET A 71 3.49 2.92 -4.12
CA MET A 71 3.48 3.47 -2.76
C MET A 71 2.11 3.30 -2.07
N THR A 72 1.03 3.54 -2.80
CA THR A 72 -0.34 3.42 -2.27
C THR A 72 -0.71 1.96 -2.02
N GLU A 73 -0.39 1.06 -2.93
CA GLU A 73 -0.65 -0.38 -2.81
C GLU A 73 -0.02 -0.97 -1.55
N PHE A 74 1.26 -0.69 -1.31
CA PHE A 74 1.97 -1.17 -0.12
C PHE A 74 1.60 -0.40 1.15
N GLY A 75 1.21 0.88 1.02
CA GLY A 75 0.61 1.65 2.11
C GLY A 75 -0.70 1.04 2.59
N VAL A 76 -1.62 0.70 1.67
CA VAL A 76 -2.88 0.01 1.97
C VAL A 76 -2.61 -1.39 2.55
N LEU A 77 -1.65 -2.14 2.00
CA LEU A 77 -1.26 -3.44 2.53
C LEU A 77 -0.80 -3.34 4.00
N ALA A 78 0.00 -2.33 4.33
CA ALA A 78 0.45 -2.09 5.70
C ALA A 78 -0.72 -1.79 6.67
N LEU A 79 -1.72 -1.03 6.23
CA LEU A 79 -2.94 -0.80 7.01
C LEU A 79 -3.77 -2.07 7.20
N LEU A 80 -3.87 -2.89 6.18
CA LEU A 80 -4.58 -4.18 6.25
C LEU A 80 -3.88 -5.16 7.19
N TRP A 81 -2.55 -5.23 7.16
CA TRP A 81 -1.76 -5.98 8.13
C TRP A 81 -1.95 -5.44 9.55
N LEU A 82 -1.94 -4.12 9.74
CA LEU A 82 -2.22 -3.50 11.03
C LEU A 82 -3.61 -3.87 11.56
N GLY A 83 -4.64 -3.86 10.71
CA GLY A 83 -5.99 -4.30 11.03
C GLY A 83 -6.06 -5.77 11.42
N THR A 84 -5.39 -6.64 10.65
CA THR A 84 -5.27 -8.08 10.91
C THR A 84 -4.62 -8.35 12.27
N LEU A 85 -3.47 -7.73 12.56
CA LEU A 85 -2.76 -7.89 13.81
C LEU A 85 -3.58 -7.40 15.01
N ARG A 86 -4.24 -6.24 14.88
CA ARG A 86 -5.08 -5.67 15.95
C ARG A 86 -6.35 -6.47 16.23
N SER A 87 -6.88 -7.17 15.24
CA SER A 87 -8.07 -8.01 15.39
C SER A 87 -7.78 -9.36 16.03
N GLY A 88 -6.58 -9.91 15.84
CA GLY A 88 -6.13 -11.20 16.37
C GLY A 88 -5.30 -11.11 17.66
N LEU A 89 -4.55 -10.02 17.81
CA LEU A 89 -3.70 -9.76 18.96
C LEU A 89 -4.24 -8.54 19.75
N ARG A 90 -3.80 -8.39 21.02
CA ARG A 90 -4.14 -7.18 21.78
C ARG A 90 -3.58 -5.94 21.05
N LYS A 91 -4.31 -4.81 21.11
CA LYS A 91 -3.83 -3.52 20.60
C LYS A 91 -2.51 -3.16 21.30
N ALA A 92 -1.40 -3.35 20.59
CA ALA A 92 -0.06 -3.09 21.09
C ALA A 92 0.69 -2.20 20.11
N LEU A 93 1.62 -1.39 20.62
CA LEU A 93 2.48 -0.56 19.77
C LEU A 93 3.32 -1.40 18.80
N TRP A 94 3.65 -2.64 19.18
CA TRP A 94 4.36 -3.60 18.33
C TRP A 94 3.62 -3.99 17.05
N ASN A 95 2.30 -3.76 16.95
CA ASN A 95 1.54 -4.05 15.75
C ASN A 95 1.96 -3.16 14.57
N TYR A 96 2.46 -1.95 14.80
CA TYR A 96 2.93 -1.05 13.74
C TYR A 96 4.23 -1.53 13.08
N PRO A 97 5.32 -1.79 13.83
CA PRO A 97 6.54 -2.33 13.22
C PRO A 97 6.35 -3.73 12.62
N ALA A 98 5.45 -4.55 13.19
CA ALA A 98 5.13 -5.84 12.60
C ALA A 98 4.36 -5.70 11.27
N ALA A 99 3.40 -4.79 11.18
CA ALA A 99 2.69 -4.48 9.93
C ALA A 99 3.64 -3.93 8.86
N PHE A 100 4.55 -3.03 9.24
CA PHE A 100 5.61 -2.54 8.37
C PHE A 100 6.49 -3.69 7.86
N ALA A 101 7.01 -4.53 8.75
CA ALA A 101 7.89 -5.63 8.39
C ALA A 101 7.23 -6.61 7.40
N LEU A 102 5.95 -6.96 7.62
CA LEU A 102 5.18 -7.84 6.74
C LEU A 102 4.95 -7.20 5.36
N SER A 103 4.61 -5.90 5.32
CA SER A 103 4.39 -5.19 4.06
C SER A 103 5.70 -5.01 3.28
N SER A 104 6.78 -4.58 3.95
CA SER A 104 8.11 -4.41 3.33
C SER A 104 8.71 -5.73 2.87
N PHE A 105 8.49 -6.82 3.61
CA PHE A 105 8.89 -8.15 3.17
C PHE A 105 8.14 -8.57 1.90
N TYR A 106 6.83 -8.31 1.83
CA TYR A 106 6.06 -8.59 0.63
C TYR A 106 6.52 -7.74 -0.56
N ALA A 107 6.84 -6.45 -0.35
CA ALA A 107 7.44 -5.60 -1.37
C ALA A 107 8.77 -6.17 -1.90
N ALA A 108 9.63 -6.69 -1.01
CA ALA A 108 10.86 -7.34 -1.45
C ALA A 108 10.60 -8.59 -2.31
N THR A 109 9.57 -9.39 -1.98
CA THR A 109 9.18 -10.55 -2.81
C THR A 109 8.61 -10.13 -4.15
N ASP A 110 7.92 -8.99 -4.20
CA ASP A 110 7.39 -8.39 -5.42
C ASP A 110 8.52 -7.99 -6.38
N GLU A 111 9.54 -7.29 -5.87
CA GLU A 111 10.72 -6.93 -6.65
C GLU A 111 11.48 -8.16 -7.19
N ILE A 112 11.57 -9.23 -6.39
CA ILE A 112 12.13 -10.51 -6.85
C ILE A 112 11.27 -11.10 -7.95
N HIS A 113 9.95 -11.06 -7.85
CA HIS A 113 9.03 -11.54 -8.88
C HIS A 113 9.21 -10.76 -10.18
N GLN A 114 9.38 -9.43 -10.12
CA GLN A 114 9.58 -8.57 -11.29
C GLN A 114 10.85 -8.89 -12.07
N LEU A 115 11.86 -9.53 -11.46
CA LEU A 115 13.05 -10.03 -12.20
C LEU A 115 12.69 -11.13 -13.23
N PHE A 116 11.54 -11.77 -13.09
CA PHE A 116 11.06 -12.82 -13.99
C PHE A 116 9.97 -12.35 -14.96
N VAL A 117 9.60 -11.07 -14.91
CA VAL A 117 8.59 -10.47 -15.79
C VAL A 117 9.30 -9.73 -16.92
N SER A 118 8.85 -9.93 -18.16
CA SER A 118 9.44 -9.29 -19.35
C SER A 118 9.37 -7.77 -19.25
N ASP A 119 10.43 -7.11 -19.66
CA ASP A 119 10.56 -5.65 -19.66
C ASP A 119 10.35 -4.98 -18.30
N ARG A 120 10.60 -5.75 -17.22
CA ARG A 120 10.69 -5.27 -15.84
C ARG A 120 12.09 -5.51 -15.29
N ALA A 121 12.48 -4.62 -14.38
CA ALA A 121 13.71 -4.78 -13.62
C ALA A 121 13.35 -4.59 -12.14
N GLY A 122 13.51 -5.64 -11.35
CA GLY A 122 13.41 -5.52 -9.88
C GLY A 122 14.52 -4.60 -9.37
N GLN A 123 14.16 -3.55 -8.66
CA GLN A 123 15.08 -2.52 -8.20
C GLN A 123 14.95 -2.29 -6.70
N VAL A 124 16.10 -2.23 -6.02
CA VAL A 124 16.12 -1.87 -4.58
C VAL A 124 15.48 -0.51 -4.31
N THR A 125 15.58 0.42 -5.26
CA THR A 125 14.92 1.74 -5.18
C THR A 125 13.39 1.61 -5.14
N ASP A 126 12.81 0.67 -5.85
CA ASP A 126 11.36 0.46 -5.89
C ASP A 126 10.89 -0.17 -4.57
N TRP A 127 11.60 -1.17 -4.06
CA TRP A 127 11.38 -1.66 -2.70
C TRP A 127 11.44 -0.57 -1.63
N LEU A 128 12.38 0.39 -1.75
CA LEU A 128 12.45 1.52 -0.80
C LEU A 128 11.25 2.46 -0.93
N ILE A 129 10.78 2.74 -2.15
CA ILE A 129 9.58 3.56 -2.41
C ILE A 129 8.34 2.90 -1.81
N ASP A 130 8.16 1.60 -2.01
CA ASP A 130 7.05 0.82 -1.47
C ASP A 130 7.07 0.77 0.06
N SER A 131 8.25 0.56 0.64
CA SER A 131 8.46 0.61 2.09
C SER A 131 8.22 2.02 2.68
N ALA A 132 8.54 3.07 1.92
CA ALA A 132 8.22 4.44 2.31
C ALA A 132 6.70 4.66 2.30
N GLY A 133 5.98 4.13 1.30
CA GLY A 133 4.52 4.12 1.26
C GLY A 133 3.92 3.47 2.51
N ALA A 134 4.35 2.26 2.84
CA ALA A 134 3.95 1.56 4.06
C ALA A 134 4.18 2.40 5.33
N THR A 135 5.34 3.06 5.41
CA THR A 135 5.70 3.93 6.54
C THR A 135 4.77 5.13 6.67
N VAL A 136 4.53 5.86 5.58
CA VAL A 136 3.67 7.05 5.56
C VAL A 136 2.25 6.69 6.02
N PHE A 137 1.66 5.63 5.47
CA PHE A 137 0.31 5.22 5.82
C PHE A 137 0.21 4.77 7.29
N LEU A 138 1.20 4.07 7.82
CA LEU A 138 1.24 3.68 9.23
C LEU A 138 1.41 4.87 10.16
N ILE A 139 2.21 5.87 9.80
CA ILE A 139 2.34 7.13 10.57
C ILE A 139 1.02 7.87 10.59
N CYS A 140 0.35 8.02 9.44
CA CYS A 140 -0.98 8.63 9.36
C CYS A 140 -1.99 7.90 10.26
N ALA A 141 -2.02 6.57 10.23
CA ALA A 141 -2.89 5.76 11.08
C ALA A 141 -2.56 5.93 12.57
N TRP A 142 -1.30 6.07 12.92
CA TRP A 142 -0.87 6.32 14.30
C TRP A 142 -1.32 7.70 14.79
N ILE A 143 -1.08 8.76 14.01
CA ILE A 143 -1.52 10.13 14.32
C ILE A 143 -3.05 10.16 14.51
N PHE A 144 -3.79 9.61 13.55
CA PHE A 144 -5.26 9.56 13.62
C PHE A 144 -5.75 8.83 14.87
N SER A 145 -5.11 7.72 15.24
CA SER A 145 -5.48 6.98 16.45
C SER A 145 -5.26 7.76 17.74
N ARG A 146 -4.27 8.65 17.77
CA ARG A 146 -3.97 9.52 18.92
C ARG A 146 -4.95 10.68 19.04
N THR A 147 -5.28 11.32 17.91
CA THR A 147 -6.25 12.43 17.88
C THR A 147 -7.64 11.97 18.31
N CYS A 148 -8.11 10.81 17.83
CA CYS A 148 -9.40 10.25 18.23
C CYS A 148 -9.45 9.85 19.72
N ALA A 149 -8.33 9.41 20.30
CA ALA A 149 -8.27 9.08 21.73
C ALA A 149 -8.34 10.34 22.62
N GLY A 150 -7.67 11.43 22.23
CA GLY A 150 -7.69 12.69 23.00
C GLY A 150 -9.04 13.40 22.99
N THR A 151 -9.81 13.28 21.88
CA THR A 151 -11.17 13.86 21.82
C THR A 151 -12.21 13.07 22.62
N ALA A 152 -11.98 11.79 22.88
CA ALA A 152 -12.85 10.97 23.72
C ALA A 152 -12.67 11.28 25.22
N ASP A 153 -11.43 11.58 25.64
CA ASP A 153 -11.11 11.92 27.03
C ASP A 153 -11.69 13.28 27.43
N ASN A 154 -11.57 14.28 26.57
CA ASN A 154 -12.11 15.63 26.81
C ASN A 154 -13.66 15.69 26.86
N ARG A 155 -14.36 14.67 26.39
CA ARG A 155 -15.83 14.60 26.44
C ARG A 155 -16.35 14.00 27.74
N ASN A 156 -15.51 13.31 28.49
CA ASN A 156 -15.88 12.70 29.77
C ASN A 156 -15.64 13.66 30.95
N ASP A 157 -14.90 14.76 30.73
CA ASP A 157 -14.55 15.77 31.74
C ASP A 157 -15.41 17.04 31.66
N ALA A 158 -16.39 17.09 30.74
CA ALA A 158 -17.34 18.19 30.54
C ALA A 158 -18.77 17.78 30.89
#